data_443722421217cb06462a728f0cd50156
#
_entry.id   443722421217cb06462a728f0cd50156
#
_cell.length_a   1.000
_cell.length_b   1.000
_cell.length_c   1.000
_cell.angle_alpha   90.00
_cell.angle_beta   90.00
_cell.angle_gamma   90.00
#
_symmetry.space_group_name_H-M   'P 1'
#
loop_
_entity.id
_entity.type
_entity.pdbx_description
1 polymer ?
#
loop_
_entity_poly.entity_id
_entity_poly.type
_entity_poly.pdbx_seq_one_letter_code
_entity_poly.pdbx_strand_id
1 'polypeptide(L)'
;MLLISAPVVSSPQTSVVSANGGTRLIVNDERVGPYLFRVGILPGSPKVGNLHVSVLIQAAESDNVIQDGQIIINAIGPEDEITAGPILANNAPFNPQLFEADMTLTALGSWVMTLETISHLGESTLVVPFQVTEAEGFNLLIVMVFIVIGLSIATLVWSQKKKRKKTTRK
;
A
#
# COMPACT_ATOMS: atom_id res chain seq x y z
N MET A 1 4.36 41.96 35.46
CA MET A 1 3.82 40.61 35.31
C MET A 1 3.75 40.34 33.81
N LEU A 2 4.80 39.67 33.26
CA LEU A 2 4.95 39.43 31.82
C LEU A 2 4.41 38.03 31.53
N LEU A 3 3.32 37.95 30.76
CA LEU A 3 2.76 36.69 30.25
C LEU A 3 3.54 36.29 29.00
N ILE A 4 4.34 35.24 29.11
CA ILE A 4 5.01 34.60 27.97
C ILE A 4 4.02 33.59 27.36
N SER A 5 3.49 33.94 26.17
CA SER A 5 2.68 33.03 25.37
C SER A 5 3.62 32.08 24.58
N ALA A 6 3.53 30.83 24.88
CA ALA A 6 4.26 29.77 24.13
C ALA A 6 3.52 29.47 22.82
N PRO A 7 4.23 29.29 21.67
CA PRO A 7 3.60 28.88 20.43
C PRO A 7 3.20 27.39 20.49
N VAL A 8 1.94 27.12 20.18
CA VAL A 8 1.42 25.76 19.98
C VAL A 8 1.93 25.28 18.61
N VAL A 9 2.85 24.35 18.62
CA VAL A 9 3.30 23.66 17.41
C VAL A 9 2.26 22.59 17.08
N SER A 10 1.42 22.86 16.09
CA SER A 10 0.51 21.84 15.52
C SER A 10 1.33 20.89 14.66
N SER A 11 1.48 19.66 15.11
CA SER A 11 2.01 18.56 14.28
C SER A 11 0.98 18.23 13.17
N PRO A 12 1.38 18.12 11.89
CA PRO A 12 0.47 17.64 10.84
C PRO A 12 0.10 16.19 11.13
N GLN A 13 -1.17 15.95 11.43
CA GLN A 13 -1.70 14.59 11.50
C GLN A 13 -1.92 14.09 10.07
N THR A 14 -1.00 13.27 9.58
CA THR A 14 -1.21 12.49 8.36
C THR A 14 -2.27 11.43 8.66
N SER A 15 -3.48 11.66 8.17
CA SER A 15 -4.55 10.66 8.19
C SER A 15 -4.20 9.53 7.21
N VAL A 16 -3.75 8.41 7.74
CA VAL A 16 -3.57 7.18 6.96
C VAL A 16 -4.94 6.61 6.68
N VAL A 17 -5.47 6.84 5.48
CA VAL A 17 -6.64 6.10 4.98
C VAL A 17 -6.17 4.71 4.60
N SER A 18 -6.38 3.74 5.47
CA SER A 18 -6.16 2.33 5.19
C SER A 18 -7.38 1.77 4.48
N ALA A 19 -7.34 1.74 3.14
CA ALA A 19 -8.26 0.94 2.35
C ALA A 19 -7.66 -0.47 2.20
N ASN A 20 -8.37 -1.51 2.62
CA ASN A 20 -7.99 -2.90 2.44
C ASN A 20 -7.74 -3.19 0.95
N GLY A 21 -6.47 -3.34 0.56
CA GLY A 21 -6.05 -3.67 -0.81
C GLY A 21 -6.03 -2.52 -1.81
N GLY A 22 -6.24 -1.27 -1.40
CA GLY A 22 -6.14 -0.09 -2.26
C GLY A 22 -4.70 0.40 -2.48
N THR A 23 -4.52 1.25 -3.48
CA THR A 23 -3.28 1.99 -3.70
C THR A 23 -2.99 2.91 -2.53
N ARG A 24 -1.77 2.88 -2.02
CA ARG A 24 -1.29 3.77 -0.98
C ARG A 24 -0.20 4.67 -1.53
N LEU A 25 -0.32 5.98 -1.31
CA LEU A 25 0.77 6.92 -1.54
C LEU A 25 1.83 6.73 -0.45
N ILE A 26 3.06 6.44 -0.86
CA ILE A 26 4.24 6.34 0.02
C ILE A 26 5.15 7.55 -0.11
N VAL A 27 5.03 8.29 -1.22
CA VAL A 27 5.64 9.59 -1.45
C VAL A 27 4.54 10.53 -1.95
N ASN A 28 4.46 11.71 -1.37
CA ASN A 28 3.47 12.71 -1.74
C ASN A 28 4.13 14.09 -1.89
N ASP A 29 4.23 14.56 -3.14
CA ASP A 29 4.81 15.86 -3.52
C ASP A 29 6.25 16.07 -3.00
N GLU A 30 7.08 15.03 -3.03
CA GLU A 30 8.49 15.15 -2.64
C GLU A 30 9.30 15.77 -3.77
N ARG A 31 10.00 16.88 -3.46
CA ARG A 31 10.85 17.58 -4.43
C ARG A 31 12.25 16.99 -4.45
N VAL A 32 12.65 16.44 -5.59
CA VAL A 32 14.00 15.96 -5.81
C VAL A 32 14.52 16.51 -7.16
N GLY A 33 15.49 17.39 -7.10
CA GLY A 33 15.99 18.10 -8.28
C GLY A 33 14.88 18.92 -8.96
N PRO A 34 14.71 18.77 -10.28
CA PRO A 34 13.69 19.51 -11.02
C PRO A 34 12.27 18.92 -10.94
N TYR A 35 12.07 17.86 -10.15
CA TYR A 35 10.81 17.11 -10.09
C TYR A 35 10.11 17.20 -8.75
N LEU A 36 8.77 17.11 -8.81
CA LEU A 36 7.91 16.69 -7.70
C LEU A 36 7.43 15.26 -7.97
N PHE A 37 7.64 14.38 -7.00
CA PHE A 37 7.29 12.97 -7.08
C PHE A 37 6.06 12.65 -6.25
N ARG A 38 5.16 11.87 -6.84
CA ARG A 38 4.14 11.09 -6.12
C ARG A 38 4.32 9.62 -6.45
N VAL A 39 4.48 8.80 -5.43
CA VAL A 39 4.66 7.35 -5.60
C VAL A 39 3.57 6.61 -4.87
N GLY A 40 2.80 5.84 -5.62
CA GLY A 40 1.78 4.93 -5.11
C GLY A 40 2.22 3.49 -5.22
N ILE A 41 1.78 2.66 -4.28
CA ILE A 41 2.01 1.21 -4.30
C ILE A 41 0.71 0.43 -4.10
N LEU A 42 0.62 -0.74 -4.72
CA LEU A 42 -0.48 -1.69 -4.57
C LEU A 42 0.09 -3.12 -4.43
N PRO A 43 -0.21 -3.86 -3.35
CA PRO A 43 -1.07 -3.48 -2.21
C PRO A 43 -0.43 -2.38 -1.35
N GLY A 44 -1.27 -1.57 -0.70
CA GLY A 44 -0.82 -0.47 0.16
C GLY A 44 -0.03 -0.90 1.40
N SER A 45 -0.10 -2.18 1.75
CA SER A 45 0.79 -2.87 2.69
C SER A 45 1.54 -3.94 1.91
N PRO A 46 2.80 -3.67 1.50
CA PRO A 46 3.60 -4.61 0.71
C PRO A 46 3.79 -5.94 1.42
N LYS A 47 3.67 -7.01 0.67
CA LYS A 47 3.87 -8.39 1.10
C LYS A 47 4.84 -9.08 0.16
N VAL A 48 5.39 -10.21 0.57
CA VAL A 48 6.15 -11.07 -0.35
C VAL A 48 5.23 -11.46 -1.51
N GLY A 49 5.72 -11.27 -2.73
CA GLY A 49 4.97 -11.44 -3.97
C GLY A 49 4.98 -10.18 -4.83
N ASN A 50 3.92 -9.98 -5.60
CA ASN A 50 3.85 -8.87 -6.55
C ASN A 50 3.58 -7.53 -5.87
N LEU A 51 4.33 -6.50 -6.28
CA LEU A 51 4.14 -5.10 -5.92
C LEU A 51 3.99 -4.28 -7.19
N HIS A 52 2.84 -3.65 -7.36
CA HIS A 52 2.61 -2.67 -8.39
C HIS A 52 3.03 -1.29 -7.88
N VAL A 53 3.80 -0.56 -8.67
CA VAL A 53 4.29 0.79 -8.38
C VAL A 53 3.76 1.74 -9.43
N SER A 54 3.15 2.85 -9.02
CA SER A 54 2.71 3.92 -9.89
C SER A 54 3.39 5.23 -9.51
N VAL A 55 3.95 5.92 -10.49
CA VAL A 55 4.74 7.14 -10.28
C VAL A 55 4.15 8.27 -11.13
N LEU A 56 3.83 9.38 -10.49
CA LEU A 56 3.54 10.65 -11.15
C LEU A 56 4.71 11.58 -10.95
N ILE A 57 5.22 12.17 -12.02
CA ILE A 57 6.24 13.21 -11.96
C ILE A 57 5.74 14.52 -12.53
N GLN A 58 6.05 15.61 -11.85
CA GLN A 58 5.71 16.97 -12.25
C GLN A 58 6.96 17.85 -12.22
N ALA A 59 6.98 18.90 -13.04
CA ALA A 59 8.02 19.90 -12.98
C ALA A 59 7.90 20.72 -11.69
N ALA A 60 8.92 20.77 -10.86
CA ALA A 60 8.89 21.42 -9.55
C ALA A 60 8.67 22.95 -9.59
N GLU A 61 8.86 23.58 -10.77
CA GLU A 61 8.70 25.04 -10.95
C GLU A 61 7.31 25.43 -11.50
N SER A 62 6.58 24.49 -12.12
CA SER A 62 5.33 24.80 -12.83
C SER A 62 4.19 23.84 -12.55
N ASP A 63 4.42 22.81 -11.76
CA ASP A 63 3.48 21.70 -11.47
C ASP A 63 2.97 20.96 -12.73
N ASN A 64 3.59 21.20 -13.90
CA ASN A 64 3.23 20.54 -15.14
C ASN A 64 3.61 19.06 -15.07
N VAL A 65 2.67 18.19 -15.44
CA VAL A 65 2.90 16.75 -15.50
C VAL A 65 3.86 16.43 -16.66
N ILE A 66 4.85 15.57 -16.38
CA ILE A 66 5.85 15.10 -17.32
C ILE A 66 5.46 13.70 -17.78
N GLN A 67 5.28 13.53 -19.10
CA GLN A 67 4.85 12.29 -19.72
C GLN A 67 5.92 11.66 -20.62
N ASP A 68 6.93 12.44 -20.97
CA ASP A 68 8.03 12.07 -21.88
C ASP A 68 9.29 11.58 -21.17
N GLY A 69 9.19 11.32 -19.85
CA GLY A 69 10.28 10.82 -19.04
C GLY A 69 10.50 9.31 -19.16
N GLN A 70 11.65 8.87 -18.66
CA GLN A 70 11.94 7.47 -18.39
C GLN A 70 12.20 7.31 -16.88
N ILE A 71 11.62 6.29 -16.29
CA ILE A 71 11.80 5.97 -14.87
C ILE A 71 12.24 4.51 -14.77
N ILE A 72 13.44 4.30 -14.23
CA ILE A 72 13.95 2.96 -13.91
C ILE A 72 13.78 2.74 -12.42
N ILE A 73 13.11 1.66 -12.04
CA ILE A 73 12.85 1.30 -10.67
C ILE A 73 13.70 0.09 -10.29
N ASN A 74 14.44 0.22 -9.21
CA ASN A 74 15.21 -0.85 -8.59
C ASN A 74 14.87 -0.91 -7.09
N ALA A 75 14.85 -2.10 -6.50
CA ALA A 75 14.66 -2.25 -5.06
C ALA A 75 15.66 -3.24 -4.48
N ILE A 76 16.20 -2.90 -3.30
CA ILE A 76 17.13 -3.72 -2.54
C ILE A 76 16.44 -4.15 -1.25
N GLY A 77 16.47 -5.44 -0.96
CA GLY A 77 15.84 -6.07 0.18
C GLY A 77 16.68 -5.99 1.47
N PRO A 78 16.24 -6.68 2.53
CA PRO A 78 16.89 -6.64 3.85
C PRO A 78 18.31 -7.22 3.86
N GLU A 79 18.63 -8.06 2.88
CA GLU A 79 19.99 -8.54 2.61
C GLU A 79 20.41 -7.95 1.26
N ASP A 80 21.56 -7.33 1.16
CA ASP A 80 22.03 -6.59 -0.02
C ASP A 80 22.03 -7.41 -1.32
N GLU A 81 22.08 -8.73 -1.21
CA GLU A 81 21.99 -9.67 -2.35
C GLU A 81 20.56 -9.85 -2.90
N ILE A 82 19.55 -9.46 -2.12
CA ILE A 82 18.14 -9.61 -2.52
C ILE A 82 17.70 -8.36 -3.25
N THR A 83 17.50 -8.47 -4.56
CA THR A 83 17.11 -7.34 -5.41
C THR A 83 15.85 -7.62 -6.20
N ALA A 84 15.10 -6.57 -6.54
CA ALA A 84 13.99 -6.59 -7.48
C ALA A 84 14.18 -5.45 -8.49
N GLY A 85 14.29 -5.78 -9.77
CA GLY A 85 14.62 -4.82 -10.82
C GLY A 85 16.03 -5.04 -11.40
N PRO A 86 16.57 -4.12 -12.22
CA PRO A 86 15.94 -2.87 -12.67
C PRO A 86 14.75 -3.10 -13.60
N ILE A 87 13.70 -2.28 -13.47
CA ILE A 87 12.49 -2.35 -14.27
C ILE A 87 12.19 -0.97 -14.85
N LEU A 88 12.00 -0.88 -16.16
CA LEU A 88 11.53 0.34 -16.80
C LEU A 88 10.03 0.50 -16.54
N ALA A 89 9.64 1.59 -15.90
CA ALA A 89 8.24 1.96 -15.74
C ALA A 89 7.70 2.51 -17.06
N ASN A 90 6.54 2.04 -17.47
CA ASN A 90 5.88 2.44 -18.71
C ASN A 90 4.67 3.33 -18.42
N ASN A 91 4.36 4.24 -19.33
CA ASN A 91 3.14 5.03 -19.22
C ASN A 91 1.91 4.12 -19.24
N ALA A 92 1.01 4.34 -18.28
CA ALA A 92 -0.24 3.59 -18.20
C ALA A 92 -1.13 3.85 -19.45
N PRO A 93 -1.66 2.83 -20.12
CA PRO A 93 -2.42 2.98 -21.35
C PRO A 93 -3.64 3.90 -21.22
N PHE A 94 -4.30 3.88 -20.06
CA PHE A 94 -5.51 4.67 -19.78
C PHE A 94 -5.23 5.97 -19.03
N ASN A 95 -4.02 6.11 -18.49
CA ASN A 95 -3.57 7.33 -17.80
C ASN A 95 -2.09 7.59 -18.11
N PRO A 96 -1.77 8.19 -19.26
CA PRO A 96 -0.39 8.38 -19.71
C PRO A 96 0.42 9.33 -18.82
N GLN A 97 -0.19 9.92 -17.80
CA GLN A 97 0.48 10.72 -16.79
C GLN A 97 1.18 9.86 -15.73
N LEU A 98 0.78 8.59 -15.58
CA LEU A 98 1.36 7.66 -14.65
C LEU A 98 2.38 6.75 -15.34
N PHE A 99 3.52 6.55 -14.70
CA PHE A 99 4.51 5.53 -15.03
C PHE A 99 4.27 4.34 -14.10
N GLU A 100 4.06 3.18 -14.67
CA GLU A 100 3.70 1.96 -13.92
C GLU A 100 4.72 0.86 -14.13
N ALA A 101 5.03 0.13 -13.05
CA ALA A 101 5.89 -1.04 -13.05
C ALA A 101 5.40 -2.07 -12.04
N ASP A 102 5.60 -3.34 -12.38
CA ASP A 102 5.35 -4.47 -11.50
C ASP A 102 6.68 -5.12 -11.10
N MET A 103 6.89 -5.35 -9.81
CA MET A 103 8.08 -6.03 -9.30
C MET A 103 7.69 -7.16 -8.35
N THR A 104 8.58 -8.13 -8.19
CA THR A 104 8.37 -9.24 -7.26
C THR A 104 9.29 -9.09 -6.06
N LEU A 105 8.70 -8.97 -4.87
CA LEU A 105 9.42 -8.94 -3.60
C LEU A 105 9.55 -10.35 -3.05
N THR A 106 10.77 -10.76 -2.71
CA THR A 106 11.08 -12.16 -2.35
C THR A 106 11.33 -12.38 -0.88
N ALA A 107 11.51 -11.31 -0.09
CA ALA A 107 11.83 -11.39 1.33
C ALA A 107 10.99 -10.44 2.18
N LEU A 108 10.79 -10.81 3.44
CA LEU A 108 10.22 -9.96 4.49
C LEU A 108 11.26 -8.98 4.99
N GLY A 109 10.82 -7.83 5.47
CA GLY A 109 11.67 -6.84 6.13
C GLY A 109 11.77 -5.50 5.42
N SER A 110 12.84 -4.76 5.71
CA SER A 110 13.06 -3.42 5.17
C SER A 110 13.60 -3.50 3.75
N TRP A 111 12.95 -2.78 2.84
CA TRP A 111 13.37 -2.62 1.46
C TRP A 111 13.61 -1.14 1.16
N VAL A 112 14.50 -0.89 0.22
CA VAL A 112 14.78 0.45 -0.31
C VAL A 112 14.57 0.43 -1.81
N MET A 113 13.61 1.22 -2.28
CA MET A 113 13.32 1.41 -3.70
C MET A 113 14.03 2.67 -4.19
N THR A 114 14.69 2.58 -5.32
CA THR A 114 15.36 3.69 -6.01
C THR A 114 14.67 3.92 -7.35
N LEU A 115 14.26 5.15 -7.60
CA LEU A 115 13.66 5.59 -8.85
C LEU A 115 14.64 6.53 -9.55
N GLU A 116 15.25 6.05 -10.62
CA GLU A 116 16.12 6.85 -11.49
C GLU A 116 15.28 7.45 -12.60
N THR A 117 15.18 8.77 -12.62
CA THR A 117 14.26 9.50 -13.53
C THR A 117 15.08 10.37 -14.46
N ILE A 118 14.78 10.29 -15.75
CA ILE A 118 15.41 11.08 -16.82
C ILE A 118 14.32 11.69 -17.69
N SER A 119 14.35 13.01 -17.91
CA SER A 119 13.51 13.70 -18.88
C SER A 119 14.23 14.91 -19.49
N HIS A 120 13.51 15.73 -20.25
CA HIS A 120 14.03 17.00 -20.75
C HIS A 120 14.46 18.00 -19.65
N LEU A 121 14.03 17.79 -18.39
CA LEU A 121 14.42 18.62 -17.24
C LEU A 121 15.74 18.17 -16.58
N GLY A 122 16.31 17.03 -16.99
CA GLY A 122 17.53 16.44 -16.45
C GLY A 122 17.29 15.12 -15.74
N GLU A 123 18.27 14.72 -14.94
CA GLU A 123 18.27 13.46 -14.19
C GLU A 123 18.00 13.71 -12.70
N SER A 124 17.35 12.74 -12.05
CA SER A 124 17.14 12.77 -10.61
C SER A 124 16.94 11.37 -10.07
N THR A 125 17.33 11.16 -8.81
CA THR A 125 17.19 9.87 -8.12
C THR A 125 16.42 10.07 -6.83
N LEU A 126 15.27 9.41 -6.71
CA LEU A 126 14.48 9.35 -5.49
C LEU A 126 14.70 8.01 -4.80
N VAL A 127 14.92 8.04 -3.48
CA VAL A 127 15.11 6.84 -2.65
C VAL A 127 13.96 6.72 -1.66
N VAL A 128 13.26 5.60 -1.69
CA VAL A 128 12.04 5.38 -0.91
C VAL A 128 12.16 4.12 -0.06
N PRO A 129 12.31 4.22 1.26
CA PRO A 129 12.28 3.06 2.14
C PRO A 129 10.84 2.58 2.36
N PHE A 130 10.65 1.26 2.41
CA PHE A 130 9.37 0.64 2.72
C PHE A 130 9.52 -0.70 3.43
N GLN A 131 8.45 -1.20 4.04
CA GLN A 131 8.45 -2.47 4.78
C GLN A 131 7.62 -3.51 4.06
N VAL A 132 8.17 -4.72 3.94
CA VAL A 132 7.47 -5.91 3.45
C VAL A 132 7.10 -6.79 4.64
N THR A 133 5.81 -7.02 4.81
CA THR A 133 5.25 -7.77 5.93
C THR A 133 4.71 -9.12 5.48
N GLU A 134 4.45 -10.01 6.44
CA GLU A 134 3.75 -11.25 6.16
C GLU A 134 2.34 -10.98 5.62
N ALA A 135 1.86 -11.87 4.74
CA ALA A 135 0.46 -11.88 4.39
C ALA A 135 -0.36 -12.11 5.66
N GLU A 136 -1.34 -11.23 5.94
CA GLU A 136 -2.26 -11.47 7.05
C GLU A 136 -2.89 -12.85 6.85
N GLY A 137 -2.48 -13.81 7.67
CA GLY A 137 -3.01 -15.15 7.65
C GLY A 137 -4.51 -15.11 7.97
N PHE A 138 -5.26 -15.98 7.34
CA PHE A 138 -6.68 -16.17 7.65
C PHE A 138 -6.78 -16.53 9.14
N ASN A 139 -7.44 -15.70 9.95
CA ASN A 139 -7.52 -15.93 11.38
C ASN A 139 -8.45 -17.14 11.64
N LEU A 140 -7.83 -18.34 11.65
CA LEU A 140 -8.52 -19.62 11.83
C LEU A 140 -9.40 -19.61 13.08
N LEU A 141 -9.02 -18.84 14.09
CA LEU A 141 -9.77 -18.73 15.34
C LEU A 141 -11.12 -18.05 15.10
N ILE A 142 -11.17 -17.00 14.28
CA ILE A 142 -12.44 -16.33 13.92
C ILE A 142 -13.36 -17.30 13.18
N VAL A 143 -12.84 -18.08 12.24
CA VAL A 143 -13.61 -19.08 11.50
C VAL A 143 -14.16 -20.15 12.44
N MET A 144 -13.34 -20.66 13.35
CA MET A 144 -13.79 -21.63 14.35
C MET A 144 -14.90 -21.09 15.26
N VAL A 145 -14.81 -19.81 15.66
CA VAL A 145 -15.88 -19.16 16.45
C VAL A 145 -17.19 -19.13 15.66
N PHE A 146 -17.16 -18.74 14.38
CA PHE A 146 -18.37 -18.74 13.55
C PHE A 146 -18.95 -20.14 13.33
N ILE A 147 -18.11 -21.17 13.18
CA ILE A 147 -18.57 -22.57 13.08
C ILE A 147 -19.26 -23.01 14.38
N VAL A 148 -18.69 -22.72 15.54
CA VAL A 148 -19.26 -23.07 16.83
C VAL A 148 -20.60 -22.36 17.06
N ILE A 149 -20.69 -21.07 16.73
CA ILE A 149 -21.95 -20.30 16.82
C ILE A 149 -23.00 -20.91 15.88
N GLY A 150 -22.64 -21.21 14.63
CA GLY A 150 -23.56 -21.81 13.65
C GLY A 150 -24.09 -23.17 14.10
N LEU A 151 -23.23 -24.04 14.63
CA LEU A 151 -23.64 -25.36 15.17
C LEU A 151 -24.56 -25.21 16.40
N SER A 152 -24.29 -24.23 17.28
CA SER A 152 -25.12 -23.95 18.45
C SER A 152 -26.50 -23.50 18.06
N ILE A 153 -26.63 -22.63 17.07
CA ILE A 153 -27.94 -22.18 16.54
C ILE A 153 -28.69 -23.34 15.87
N ALA A 154 -28.01 -24.15 15.07
CA ALA A 154 -28.59 -25.29 14.41
C ALA A 154 -29.17 -26.32 15.41
N THR A 155 -28.45 -26.63 16.49
CA THR A 155 -28.93 -27.54 17.54
C THR A 155 -30.12 -26.98 18.29
N LEU A 156 -30.15 -25.67 18.59
CA LEU A 156 -31.29 -25.00 19.21
C LEU A 156 -32.53 -25.06 18.33
N VAL A 157 -32.42 -24.75 17.04
CA VAL A 157 -33.53 -24.81 16.09
C VAL A 157 -34.08 -26.24 15.96
N TRP A 158 -33.17 -27.23 15.90
CA TRP A 158 -33.57 -28.63 15.79
C TRP A 158 -34.25 -29.13 17.04
N SER A 159 -33.81 -28.74 18.23
CA SER A 159 -34.41 -29.07 19.52
C SER A 159 -35.84 -28.49 19.63
N GLN A 160 -36.07 -27.26 19.17
CA GLN A 160 -37.39 -26.63 19.15
C GLN A 160 -38.38 -27.32 18.18
N LYS A 161 -37.89 -27.72 16.98
CA LYS A 161 -38.70 -28.47 16.02
C LYS A 161 -39.13 -29.83 16.59
N LYS A 162 -38.29 -30.53 17.35
CA LYS A 162 -38.65 -31.80 18.04
C LYS A 162 -39.71 -31.59 19.11
N LYS A 163 -39.65 -30.51 19.89
CA LYS A 163 -40.65 -30.20 20.92
C LYS A 163 -42.04 -29.92 20.31
N ARG A 164 -42.12 -29.13 19.23
CA ARG A 164 -43.37 -28.80 18.53
C ARG A 164 -44.07 -30.06 17.98
N LYS A 165 -43.33 -31.02 17.41
CA LYS A 165 -43.94 -32.27 16.88
C LYS A 165 -44.50 -33.19 17.97
N LYS A 166 -44.06 -33.10 19.23
CA LYS A 166 -44.60 -33.88 20.35
C LYS A 166 -45.92 -33.31 20.89
N THR A 167 -46.14 -31.99 20.79
CA THR A 167 -47.33 -31.32 21.32
C THR A 167 -48.54 -31.48 20.38
N THR A 168 -48.34 -31.75 19.09
CA THR A 168 -49.42 -31.91 18.10
C THR A 168 -49.96 -33.36 18.02
N ARG A 169 -49.47 -34.30 18.84
CA ARG A 169 -49.87 -35.72 18.86
C ARG A 169 -50.62 -36.13 20.14
N LYS A 170 -51.18 -35.19 20.87
CA LYS A 170 -52.07 -35.47 22.01
C LYS A 170 -53.51 -34.97 21.67
#